data_fabc1d8821de69125f8a34fc71c0188b
#
_entry.id   fabc1d8821de69125f8a34fc71c0188b
#
_cell.length_a   1.000
_cell.length_b   1.000
_cell.length_c   1.000
_cell.angle_alpha   90.00
_cell.angle_beta   90.00
_cell.angle_gamma   90.00
#
_symmetry.space_group_name_H-M   'P 1'
#
loop_
_entity.id
_entity.type
_entity.pdbx_description
1 polymer ?
#
loop_
_entity_poly.entity_id
_entity_poly.type
_entity_poly.pdbx_seq_one_letter_code
_entity_poly.pdbx_strand_id
1 'polypeptide(L)'
;MIDYHLHVIAHGDRPMTVDNILAYLEVANSRGLRQMGITEHDRYLDDIDLAAFQEAREKYQDVELRLGIEIDFVPGAEERMDHDSSALPYDYVIGSVHRVDNEEVDHPQHQEIYEKWETYDLYESYYKNVRAAALSGRFEVLGH
;
A
#
# COMPACT_ATOMS: atom_id res chain seq x y z
N MET A 1 4.57 -10.05 -16.73
CA MET A 1 4.83 -8.85 -15.92
C MET A 1 3.92 -8.94 -14.70
N ILE A 2 4.32 -8.39 -13.55
CA ILE A 2 3.54 -8.34 -12.31
C ILE A 2 3.53 -6.88 -11.81
N ASP A 3 2.47 -6.50 -11.12
CA ASP A 3 2.36 -5.23 -10.40
C ASP A 3 1.62 -5.49 -9.08
N TYR A 4 2.29 -5.24 -7.97
CA TYR A 4 1.77 -5.53 -6.62
C TYR A 4 1.55 -4.29 -5.76
N HIS A 5 1.69 -3.09 -6.33
CA HIS A 5 1.47 -1.86 -5.58
C HIS A 5 0.50 -0.94 -6.32
N LEU A 6 -0.79 -1.18 -6.10
CA LEU A 6 -1.87 -0.47 -6.77
C LEU A 6 -3.03 -0.20 -5.79
N HIS A 7 -3.54 1.01 -5.83
CA HIS A 7 -4.68 1.44 -5.01
C HIS A 7 -5.93 1.62 -5.86
N VAL A 8 -7.08 1.18 -5.35
CA VAL A 8 -8.41 1.44 -5.93
C VAL A 8 -9.09 2.57 -5.18
N ILE A 9 -8.98 2.56 -3.85
CA ILE A 9 -9.62 3.54 -2.95
C ILE A 9 -8.74 4.78 -2.81
N ALA A 10 -7.48 4.59 -2.43
CA ALA A 10 -6.55 5.69 -2.23
C ALA A 10 -6.23 6.40 -3.54
N HIS A 11 -6.11 7.73 -3.49
CA HIS A 11 -5.80 8.62 -4.63
C HIS A 11 -6.83 8.64 -5.76
N GLY A 12 -7.84 7.78 -5.76
CA GLY A 12 -8.80 7.66 -6.85
C GLY A 12 -10.23 7.97 -6.49
N ASP A 13 -10.52 8.15 -5.21
CA ASP A 13 -11.87 8.43 -4.70
C ASP A 13 -12.93 7.42 -5.17
N ARG A 14 -12.51 6.19 -5.42
CA ARG A 14 -13.38 5.12 -5.90
C ARG A 14 -13.59 4.09 -4.81
N PRO A 15 -14.84 3.68 -4.54
CA PRO A 15 -15.08 2.57 -3.65
C PRO A 15 -14.52 1.26 -4.25
N MET A 16 -14.14 0.32 -3.40
CA MET A 16 -13.74 -1.02 -3.81
C MET A 16 -14.97 -1.83 -4.21
N THR A 17 -15.42 -1.65 -5.45
CA THR A 17 -16.53 -2.41 -6.02
C THR A 17 -16.04 -3.42 -7.05
N VAL A 18 -16.84 -4.43 -7.33
CA VAL A 18 -16.54 -5.42 -8.38
C VAL A 18 -16.21 -4.74 -9.70
N ASP A 19 -17.04 -3.80 -10.14
CA ASP A 19 -16.86 -3.12 -11.43
C ASP A 19 -15.57 -2.30 -11.48
N ASN A 20 -15.22 -1.61 -10.38
CA ASN A 20 -13.98 -0.85 -10.32
C ASN A 20 -12.76 -1.79 -10.38
N ILE A 21 -12.78 -2.90 -9.67
CA ILE A 21 -11.69 -3.90 -9.69
C ILE A 21 -11.57 -4.53 -11.09
N LEU A 22 -12.69 -4.90 -11.71
CA LEU A 22 -12.69 -5.47 -13.06
C LEU A 22 -12.08 -4.50 -14.08
N ALA A 23 -12.36 -3.21 -13.97
CA ALA A 23 -11.76 -2.20 -14.86
C ALA A 23 -10.22 -2.16 -14.77
N TYR A 24 -9.66 -2.31 -13.56
CA TYR A 24 -8.19 -2.42 -13.39
C TYR A 24 -7.66 -3.73 -13.99
N LEU A 25 -8.35 -4.85 -13.80
CA LEU A 25 -7.96 -6.15 -14.35
C LEU A 25 -7.96 -6.15 -15.89
N GLU A 26 -8.94 -5.52 -16.51
CA GLU A 26 -8.99 -5.35 -17.98
C GLU A 26 -7.78 -4.56 -18.49
N VAL A 27 -7.42 -3.46 -17.84
CA VAL A 27 -6.22 -2.68 -18.18
C VAL A 27 -4.95 -3.49 -17.96
N ALA A 28 -4.84 -4.19 -16.84
CA ALA A 28 -3.71 -5.05 -16.52
C ALA A 28 -3.49 -6.13 -17.60
N ASN A 29 -4.56 -6.82 -17.99
CA ASN A 29 -4.53 -7.83 -19.04
C ASN A 29 -4.12 -7.21 -20.40
N SER A 30 -4.69 -6.08 -20.78
CA SER A 30 -4.36 -5.38 -22.02
C SER A 30 -2.87 -4.98 -22.10
N ARG A 31 -2.22 -4.79 -20.96
CA ARG A 31 -0.80 -4.46 -20.81
C ARG A 31 0.09 -5.68 -20.61
N GLY A 32 -0.47 -6.88 -20.63
CA GLY A 32 0.26 -8.15 -20.50
C GLY A 32 0.74 -8.45 -19.07
N LEU A 33 0.09 -7.90 -18.05
CA LEU A 33 0.28 -8.34 -16.67
C LEU A 33 -0.35 -9.73 -16.51
N ARG A 34 0.34 -10.59 -15.77
CA ARG A 34 -0.19 -11.91 -15.39
C ARG A 34 -0.65 -11.96 -13.94
N GLN A 35 -0.14 -11.04 -13.12
CA GLN A 35 -0.51 -10.91 -11.72
C GLN A 35 -0.64 -9.43 -11.39
N MET A 36 -1.66 -9.09 -10.62
CA MET A 36 -1.92 -7.76 -10.12
C MET A 36 -2.31 -7.83 -8.64
N GLY A 37 -1.76 -6.97 -7.83
CA GLY A 37 -2.13 -6.80 -6.43
C GLY A 37 -2.86 -5.49 -6.21
N ILE A 38 -3.98 -5.54 -5.47
CA ILE A 38 -4.60 -4.36 -4.89
C ILE A 38 -4.07 -4.25 -3.46
N THR A 39 -3.49 -3.11 -3.13
CA THR A 39 -2.75 -2.89 -1.89
C THR A 39 -3.13 -1.53 -1.33
N GLU A 40 -4.26 -1.46 -0.63
CA GLU A 40 -4.69 -0.21 -0.03
C GLU A 40 -3.80 0.17 1.17
N HIS A 41 -3.72 1.46 1.48
CA HIS A 41 -3.07 1.89 2.72
C HIS A 41 -3.86 1.42 3.95
N ASP A 42 -3.17 1.17 5.04
CA ASP A 42 -3.74 0.75 6.34
C ASP A 42 -4.85 1.70 6.85
N ARG A 43 -4.77 2.99 6.56
CA ARG A 43 -5.81 3.98 6.91
C ARG A 43 -7.16 3.77 6.20
N TYR A 44 -7.21 2.95 5.15
CA TYR A 44 -8.44 2.58 4.43
C TYR A 44 -8.89 1.14 4.72
N LEU A 45 -8.38 0.53 5.80
CA LEU A 45 -8.71 -0.84 6.18
C LEU A 45 -10.22 -1.11 6.26
N ASP A 46 -10.97 -0.18 6.85
CA ASP A 46 -12.42 -0.28 7.00
C ASP A 46 -13.19 -0.12 5.68
N ASP A 47 -12.56 0.41 4.65
CA ASP A 47 -13.16 0.63 3.32
C ASP A 47 -12.88 -0.53 2.36
N ILE A 48 -12.09 -1.53 2.78
CA ILE A 48 -11.79 -2.72 1.97
C ILE A 48 -13.00 -3.64 1.93
N ASP A 49 -13.66 -3.72 0.78
CA ASP A 49 -14.75 -4.67 0.53
C ASP A 49 -14.19 -6.03 0.07
N LEU A 50 -13.95 -6.92 1.04
CA LEU A 50 -13.44 -8.25 0.78
C LEU A 50 -14.39 -9.08 -0.09
N ALA A 51 -15.71 -8.88 0.02
CA ALA A 51 -16.68 -9.62 -0.78
C ALA A 51 -16.61 -9.18 -2.25
N ALA A 52 -16.55 -7.88 -2.51
CA ALA A 52 -16.36 -7.36 -3.86
C ALA A 52 -15.02 -7.82 -4.47
N PHE A 53 -13.95 -7.86 -3.67
CA PHE A 53 -12.65 -8.36 -4.09
C PHE A 53 -12.71 -9.84 -4.49
N GLN A 54 -13.33 -10.70 -3.66
CA GLN A 54 -13.47 -12.13 -3.95
C GLN A 54 -14.31 -12.37 -5.20
N GLU A 55 -15.43 -11.67 -5.35
CA GLU A 55 -16.29 -11.77 -6.53
C GLU A 55 -15.54 -11.37 -7.81
N ALA A 56 -14.77 -10.29 -7.79
CA ALA A 56 -13.95 -9.87 -8.94
C ALA A 56 -12.90 -10.92 -9.29
N ARG A 57 -12.22 -11.49 -8.28
CA ARG A 57 -11.23 -12.56 -8.45
C ARG A 57 -11.84 -13.81 -9.11
N GLU A 58 -13.06 -14.15 -8.76
CA GLU A 58 -13.78 -15.29 -9.36
C GLU A 58 -14.22 -15.01 -10.81
N LYS A 59 -14.65 -13.78 -11.09
CA LYS A 59 -15.15 -13.38 -12.41
C LYS A 59 -14.06 -13.21 -13.46
N TYR A 60 -12.84 -12.84 -13.06
CA TYR A 60 -11.75 -12.53 -13.98
C TYR A 60 -10.54 -13.42 -13.71
N GLN A 61 -10.24 -14.34 -14.66
CA GLN A 61 -9.23 -15.38 -14.50
C GLN A 61 -7.97 -15.15 -15.37
N ASP A 62 -7.98 -14.16 -16.27
CA ASP A 62 -6.85 -13.92 -17.19
C ASP A 62 -5.67 -13.25 -16.49
N VAL A 63 -5.91 -12.58 -15.35
CA VAL A 63 -4.91 -11.97 -14.47
C VAL A 63 -5.13 -12.49 -13.06
N GLU A 64 -4.10 -13.04 -12.44
CA GLU A 64 -4.14 -13.48 -11.04
C GLU A 64 -4.24 -12.26 -10.12
N LEU A 65 -5.37 -12.09 -9.43
CA LEU A 65 -5.62 -11.00 -8.50
C LEU A 65 -5.19 -11.37 -7.09
N ARG A 66 -4.35 -10.53 -6.48
CA ARG A 66 -3.83 -10.66 -5.12
C ARG A 66 -4.33 -9.53 -4.24
N LEU A 67 -4.66 -9.85 -2.97
CA LEU A 67 -4.99 -8.87 -1.95
C LEU A 67 -3.73 -8.56 -1.13
N GLY A 68 -3.28 -7.33 -1.14
CA GLY A 68 -2.23 -6.83 -0.26
C GLY A 68 -2.74 -5.75 0.67
N ILE A 69 -1.88 -5.31 1.56
CA ILE A 69 -2.04 -4.10 2.37
C ILE A 69 -0.72 -3.34 2.40
N GLU A 70 -0.78 -2.03 2.30
CA GLU A 70 0.38 -1.17 2.52
C GLU A 70 0.31 -0.56 3.92
N ILE A 71 1.22 -0.99 4.76
CA ILE A 71 1.32 -0.54 6.15
C ILE A 71 2.31 0.62 6.23
N ASP A 72 1.87 1.73 6.80
CA ASP A 72 2.77 2.84 7.13
C ASP A 72 3.66 2.46 8.32
N PHE A 73 4.96 2.28 8.04
CA PHE A 73 5.94 1.96 9.07
C PHE A 73 6.18 3.16 9.96
N VAL A 74 5.79 3.04 11.21
CA VAL A 74 6.00 4.05 12.24
C VAL A 74 6.75 3.41 13.42
N PRO A 75 8.00 3.83 13.69
CA PRO A 75 8.73 3.33 14.84
C PRO A 75 7.95 3.52 16.15
N GLY A 76 7.81 2.46 16.94
CA GLY A 76 7.05 2.47 18.19
C GLY A 76 5.55 2.19 18.05
N ALA A 77 5.06 1.94 16.84
CA ALA A 77 3.66 1.56 16.59
C ALA A 77 3.50 0.09 16.18
N GLU A 78 4.36 -0.78 16.68
CA GLU A 78 4.43 -2.20 16.30
C GLU A 78 3.11 -2.93 16.49
N GLU A 79 2.41 -2.70 17.61
CA GLU A 79 1.11 -3.34 17.88
C GLU A 79 0.04 -2.97 16.86
N ARG A 80 0.01 -1.71 16.41
CA ARG A 80 -0.90 -1.26 15.36
C ARG A 80 -0.57 -1.94 14.02
N MET A 81 0.71 -1.94 13.64
CA MET A 81 1.15 -2.57 12.39
C MET A 81 0.85 -4.07 12.38
N ASP A 82 1.06 -4.77 13.50
CA ASP A 82 0.75 -6.20 13.63
C ASP A 82 -0.77 -6.47 13.57
N HIS A 83 -1.58 -5.58 14.17
CA HIS A 83 -3.04 -5.63 14.06
C HIS A 83 -3.48 -5.46 12.60
N ASP A 84 -3.04 -4.38 11.94
CA ASP A 84 -3.51 -4.03 10.59
C ASP A 84 -3.06 -5.07 9.55
N SER A 85 -1.84 -5.61 9.69
CA SER A 85 -1.33 -6.67 8.80
C SER A 85 -2.01 -8.02 8.96
N SER A 86 -2.76 -8.23 10.04
CA SER A 86 -3.52 -9.46 10.30
C SER A 86 -5.04 -9.31 10.22
N ALA A 87 -5.53 -8.10 9.92
CA ALA A 87 -6.95 -7.79 9.97
C ALA A 87 -7.78 -8.52 8.89
N LEU A 88 -7.20 -8.77 7.72
CA LEU A 88 -7.82 -9.50 6.62
C LEU A 88 -6.86 -10.60 6.10
N PRO A 89 -7.35 -11.56 5.29
CA PRO A 89 -6.52 -12.63 4.74
C PRO A 89 -5.68 -12.13 3.55
N TYR A 90 -4.70 -11.27 3.82
CA TYR A 90 -3.81 -10.74 2.79
C TYR A 90 -2.90 -11.82 2.21
N ASP A 91 -2.65 -11.71 0.91
CA ASP A 91 -1.65 -12.55 0.22
C ASP A 91 -0.22 -12.06 0.51
N TYR A 92 -0.04 -10.76 0.84
CA TYR A 92 1.25 -10.14 1.18
C TYR A 92 1.05 -8.78 1.85
N VAL A 93 2.08 -8.30 2.53
CA VAL A 93 2.13 -7.00 3.21
C VAL A 93 3.29 -6.17 2.67
N ILE A 94 3.01 -4.95 2.24
CA ILE A 94 4.02 -3.95 1.89
C ILE A 94 4.24 -3.03 3.09
N GLY A 95 5.50 -2.78 3.43
CA GLY A 95 5.87 -1.76 4.40
C GLY A 95 6.41 -0.53 3.69
N SER A 96 5.83 0.63 3.92
CA SER A 96 6.25 1.91 3.34
C SER A 96 6.50 2.95 4.42
N VAL A 97 7.33 3.94 4.11
CA VAL A 97 7.61 5.06 5.01
C VAL A 97 7.09 6.33 4.37
N HIS A 98 5.97 6.82 4.88
CA HIS A 98 5.38 8.08 4.41
C HIS A 98 5.67 9.26 5.35
N ARG A 99 6.24 8.98 6.54
CA ARG A 99 6.43 10.00 7.59
C ARG A 99 7.83 10.00 8.19
N VAL A 100 8.30 11.21 8.47
CA VAL A 100 9.48 11.47 9.30
C VAL A 100 9.03 12.36 10.45
N ASP A 101 9.27 11.94 11.71
CA ASP A 101 8.85 12.65 12.91
C ASP A 101 7.35 13.05 12.91
N ASN A 102 6.48 12.13 12.44
CA ASN A 102 5.03 12.27 12.26
C ASN A 102 4.60 13.29 11.17
N GLU A 103 5.52 13.87 10.42
CA GLU A 103 5.20 14.72 9.26
C GLU A 103 5.27 13.92 7.96
N GLU A 104 4.28 14.07 7.08
CA GLU A 104 4.24 13.38 5.78
C GLU A 104 5.30 13.96 4.83
N VAL A 105 6.07 13.08 4.17
CA VAL A 105 7.18 13.46 3.29
C VAL A 105 6.84 13.38 1.80
N ASP A 106 5.75 12.73 1.45
CA ASP A 106 5.36 12.44 0.06
C ASP A 106 4.06 13.11 -0.37
N HIS A 107 3.35 13.79 0.55
CA HIS A 107 2.08 14.41 0.23
C HIS A 107 2.24 15.81 -0.38
N PRO A 108 1.68 16.09 -1.58
CA PRO A 108 1.87 17.36 -2.27
C PRO A 108 1.42 18.61 -1.50
N GLN A 109 0.52 18.46 -0.52
CA GLN A 109 0.01 19.56 0.31
C GLN A 109 0.87 19.81 1.57
N HIS A 110 1.88 18.96 1.86
CA HIS A 110 2.71 19.01 3.06
C HIS A 110 4.17 19.37 2.72
N GLN A 111 4.34 20.32 1.79
CA GLN A 111 5.67 20.72 1.32
C GLN A 111 6.47 21.54 2.36
N GLU A 112 5.81 22.03 3.41
CA GLU A 112 6.45 22.76 4.50
C GLU A 112 7.50 21.96 5.28
N ILE A 113 7.47 20.63 5.20
CA ILE A 113 8.54 19.80 5.78
C ILE A 113 9.90 20.11 5.14
N TYR A 114 9.91 20.36 3.84
CA TYR A 114 11.15 20.68 3.09
C TYR A 114 11.67 22.09 3.36
N GLU A 115 10.88 22.95 4.00
CA GLU A 115 11.30 24.27 4.47
C GLU A 115 11.83 24.21 5.91
N LYS A 116 11.37 23.24 6.72
CA LYS A 116 11.77 23.06 8.13
C LYS A 116 13.06 22.28 8.29
N TRP A 117 13.34 21.36 7.36
CA TRP A 117 14.46 20.44 7.45
C TRP A 117 15.55 20.82 6.44
N GLU A 118 16.81 20.68 6.84
CA GLU A 118 17.87 20.57 5.85
C GLU A 118 17.66 19.29 5.04
N THR A 119 17.73 19.39 3.72
CA THR A 119 17.38 18.30 2.80
C THR A 119 18.13 17.00 3.13
N TYR A 120 19.42 17.08 3.45
CA TYR A 120 20.24 15.92 3.78
C TYR A 120 19.74 15.23 5.06
N ASP A 121 19.42 15.99 6.11
CA ASP A 121 18.99 15.48 7.40
C ASP A 121 17.61 14.80 7.28
N LEU A 122 16.70 15.38 6.47
CA LEU A 122 15.39 14.77 6.17
C LEU A 122 15.56 13.40 5.50
N TYR A 123 16.38 13.33 4.44
CA TYR A 123 16.63 12.07 3.75
C TYR A 123 17.38 11.05 4.62
N GLU A 124 18.32 11.48 5.44
CA GLU A 124 18.97 10.58 6.39
C GLU A 124 17.96 9.96 7.36
N SER A 125 17.05 10.77 7.91
CA SER A 125 16.00 10.31 8.82
C SER A 125 15.00 9.38 8.12
N TYR A 126 14.60 9.74 6.89
CA TYR A 126 13.74 8.90 6.06
C TYR A 126 14.38 7.52 5.82
N TYR A 127 15.63 7.47 5.35
CA TYR A 127 16.28 6.18 5.08
C TYR A 127 16.65 5.40 6.34
N LYS A 128 16.77 6.04 7.50
CA LYS A 128 16.83 5.32 8.80
C LYS A 128 15.54 4.55 9.06
N ASN A 129 14.38 5.17 8.79
CA ASN A 129 13.09 4.51 8.94
C ASN A 129 12.90 3.38 7.91
N VAL A 130 13.25 3.60 6.64
CA VAL A 130 13.22 2.54 5.60
C VAL A 130 14.09 1.35 6.01
N ARG A 131 15.30 1.62 6.51
CA ARG A 131 16.18 0.56 7.04
C ARG A 131 15.57 -0.16 8.24
N ALA A 132 14.92 0.57 9.14
CA ALA A 132 14.25 -0.02 10.30
C ALA A 132 13.06 -0.89 9.88
N ALA A 133 12.26 -0.44 8.90
CA ALA A 133 11.20 -1.24 8.29
C ALA A 133 11.75 -2.56 7.72
N ALA A 134 12.82 -2.50 6.94
CA ALA A 134 13.48 -3.68 6.38
C ALA A 134 13.96 -4.67 7.45
N LEU A 135 14.52 -4.16 8.54
CA LEU A 135 15.06 -4.99 9.63
C LEU A 135 13.99 -5.51 10.58
N SER A 136 12.77 -4.96 10.54
CA SER A 136 11.68 -5.38 11.43
C SER A 136 11.20 -6.81 11.14
N GLY A 137 11.39 -7.28 9.90
CA GLY A 137 10.92 -8.60 9.44
C GLY A 137 9.39 -8.72 9.36
N ARG A 138 8.65 -7.59 9.36
CA ARG A 138 7.18 -7.56 9.35
C ARG A 138 6.58 -7.58 7.95
N PHE A 139 7.35 -7.26 6.93
CA PHE A 139 6.85 -7.03 5.58
C PHE A 139 7.50 -7.98 4.59
N GLU A 140 6.71 -8.52 3.65
CA GLU A 140 7.21 -9.31 2.52
C GLU A 140 7.85 -8.41 1.46
N VAL A 141 7.39 -7.17 1.35
CA VAL A 141 7.84 -6.20 0.35
C VAL A 141 8.11 -4.86 1.03
N LEU A 142 9.17 -4.17 0.61
CA LEU A 142 9.34 -2.75 0.91
C LEU A 142 8.84 -1.94 -0.28
N GLY A 143 7.95 -1.00 -0.02
CA GLY A 143 7.44 -0.08 -1.01
C GLY A 143 8.45 1.06 -1.24
N HIS A 144 8.62 1.89 -0.25
CA HIS A 144 9.55 3.02 -0.29
C HIS A 144 9.82 3.58 1.12
#